data_79cdecd7dfd78904467ab400a2bd3ab1
#
_entry.id   79cdecd7dfd78904467ab400a2bd3ab1
#
_cell.length_a   1.000
_cell.length_b   1.000
_cell.length_c   1.000
_cell.angle_alpha   90.00
_cell.angle_beta   90.00
_cell.angle_gamma   90.00
#
_symmetry.space_group_name_H-M   'P 1'
#
loop_
_entity.id
_entity.type
_entity.pdbx_description
1 polymer ?
#
loop_
_entity_poly.entity_id
_entity_poly.type
_entity_poly.pdbx_seq_one_letter_code
_entity_poly.pdbx_strand_id
1 'polypeptide(L)'
;LLPEINDRTDEYGGSIENRVRLTRELLEETKDAVGDTCAVAFRFAVDELKGSDGMQFFEEGRAVVEILAEIPDVNVSDWANDSQTSRFEPNEGYQIPYVEFVKSITTKPVVGVGRLTSPDLMVSLIERGALDLIGAARPSIADPYLPNKIKAGKTDQIKECIGCNICVSSDNFAVPIRCTQNPTMGEEWRRGWDPESIKPKKTDQKALVIGSGPAGLECTMQLARRGYHVTLAEADNKLGGRVLFESGLKGLSAWKRVSDNRIYEIQQKNNIEIYKESELTLSHINELGINNIFLATGSSWRKDGVGRSRRKPVQGLEALHVLTPEEAIKQSPNLSGPIVVYDDEQGYLAGVIADHLSFDEHEVIFITPASVVSPWTESTLEQKRIQKALLVSGVNVICNKTIDKAEGSNLNLKCVFTGEISLLKFSSLVMVTERIPNTKLYDQLVEQENTTEQGEAKHIQLIGDAESPGLIADAVFLGHLAAQSFEEPEQEIQKAMFMREMPSLK
;
A
#
# COMPACT_ATOMS: atom_id res chain seq x y z
N LEU A 1 -5.85 -28.31 14.02
CA LEU A 1 -6.26 -29.33 13.07
C LEU A 1 -5.07 -30.03 12.40
N LEU A 2 -3.92 -29.35 12.21
CA LEU A 2 -2.74 -29.86 11.54
C LEU A 2 -2.03 -30.94 12.34
N PRO A 3 -1.67 -32.09 11.71
CA PRO A 3 -0.89 -33.14 12.36
C PRO A 3 0.49 -32.64 12.81
N GLU A 4 1.12 -31.75 12.05
CA GLU A 4 2.45 -31.17 12.36
C GLU A 4 2.46 -30.39 13.69
N ILE A 5 1.33 -29.79 14.07
CA ILE A 5 1.21 -28.98 15.31
C ILE A 5 0.52 -29.78 16.42
N ASN A 6 -0.41 -30.66 16.06
CA ASN A 6 -1.19 -31.44 17.00
C ASN A 6 -0.58 -32.86 17.15
N ASP A 7 0.38 -33.01 18.05
CA ASP A 7 1.05 -34.27 18.39
C ASP A 7 0.37 -35.06 19.54
N ARG A 8 -0.86 -34.67 19.90
CA ARG A 8 -1.62 -35.36 20.96
C ARG A 8 -1.92 -36.81 20.60
N THR A 9 -1.89 -37.69 21.60
CA THR A 9 -2.15 -39.14 21.48
C THR A 9 -3.47 -39.56 22.12
N ASP A 10 -4.22 -38.60 22.64
CA ASP A 10 -5.55 -38.82 23.22
C ASP A 10 -6.68 -38.62 22.17
N GLU A 11 -7.90 -38.52 22.63
CA GLU A 11 -9.11 -38.34 21.82
C GLU A 11 -9.20 -37.00 21.07
N TYR A 12 -8.23 -36.09 21.23
CA TYR A 12 -8.11 -34.82 20.53
C TYR A 12 -6.96 -34.81 19.52
N GLY A 13 -6.28 -35.95 19.29
CA GLY A 13 -5.16 -36.08 18.36
C GLY A 13 -5.26 -37.31 17.47
N GLY A 14 -4.35 -37.45 16.51
CA GLY A 14 -4.30 -38.55 15.56
C GLY A 14 -5.26 -38.40 14.38
N SER A 15 -6.39 -39.11 14.34
CA SER A 15 -7.33 -39.04 13.22
C SER A 15 -7.96 -37.67 13.03
N ILE A 16 -8.49 -37.41 11.84
CA ILE A 16 -9.15 -36.11 11.56
C ILE A 16 -10.35 -35.87 12.45
N GLU A 17 -11.13 -36.90 12.76
CA GLU A 17 -12.28 -36.83 13.66
C GLU A 17 -11.87 -36.38 15.06
N ASN A 18 -10.74 -36.91 15.57
CA ASN A 18 -10.19 -36.53 16.86
C ASN A 18 -9.64 -35.10 16.84
N ARG A 19 -8.91 -34.72 15.79
CA ARG A 19 -8.35 -33.37 15.67
C ARG A 19 -9.42 -32.30 15.50
N VAL A 20 -10.58 -32.62 14.96
CA VAL A 20 -11.76 -31.74 14.82
C VAL A 20 -12.63 -31.74 16.08
N ARG A 21 -12.54 -32.72 16.95
CA ARG A 21 -13.40 -32.95 18.13
C ARG A 21 -13.60 -31.68 18.98
N LEU A 22 -12.52 -31.04 19.42
CA LEU A 22 -12.59 -29.83 20.24
C LEU A 22 -13.39 -28.71 19.55
N THR A 23 -13.15 -28.51 18.25
CA THR A 23 -13.87 -27.49 17.47
C THR A 23 -15.34 -27.83 17.41
N ARG A 24 -15.71 -29.09 17.17
CA ARG A 24 -17.10 -29.56 17.12
C ARG A 24 -17.80 -29.37 18.47
N GLU A 25 -17.20 -29.80 19.56
CA GLU A 25 -17.74 -29.65 20.92
C GLU A 25 -17.99 -28.19 21.28
N LEU A 26 -17.02 -27.28 20.96
CA LEU A 26 -17.19 -25.85 21.19
C LEU A 26 -18.35 -25.25 20.38
N LEU A 27 -18.54 -25.69 19.13
CA LEU A 27 -19.62 -25.22 18.28
C LEU A 27 -21.00 -25.74 18.78
N GLU A 28 -21.09 -27.02 19.15
CA GLU A 28 -22.29 -27.66 19.69
C GLU A 28 -22.69 -26.96 21.01
N GLU A 29 -21.77 -26.82 21.98
CA GLU A 29 -22.03 -26.13 23.24
C GLU A 29 -22.39 -24.65 23.05
N THR A 30 -21.73 -23.94 22.11
CA THR A 30 -22.08 -22.56 21.81
C THR A 30 -23.50 -22.49 21.22
N LYS A 31 -23.84 -23.38 20.29
CA LYS A 31 -25.18 -23.43 19.69
C LYS A 31 -26.26 -23.72 20.72
N ASP A 32 -26.02 -24.66 21.61
CA ASP A 32 -26.93 -24.99 22.71
C ASP A 32 -27.12 -23.82 23.66
N ALA A 33 -26.04 -23.10 24.01
CA ALA A 33 -26.09 -21.96 24.91
C ALA A 33 -26.86 -20.76 24.31
N VAL A 34 -26.69 -20.47 23.01
CA VAL A 34 -27.35 -19.33 22.37
C VAL A 34 -28.72 -19.67 21.80
N GLY A 35 -29.01 -20.94 21.54
CA GLY A 35 -30.27 -21.43 20.96
C GLY A 35 -30.53 -20.71 19.61
N ASP A 36 -31.74 -20.19 19.47
CA ASP A 36 -32.20 -19.45 18.27
C ASP A 36 -31.98 -17.90 18.40
N THR A 37 -31.28 -17.45 19.43
CA THR A 37 -31.13 -16.00 19.67
C THR A 37 -30.12 -15.33 18.72
N CYS A 38 -29.10 -16.07 18.24
CA CYS A 38 -28.16 -15.59 17.25
C CYS A 38 -27.58 -16.73 16.41
N ALA A 39 -27.05 -16.40 15.23
CA ALA A 39 -26.30 -17.32 14.40
C ALA A 39 -24.90 -17.58 15.01
N VAL A 40 -24.42 -18.81 14.81
CA VAL A 40 -23.05 -19.20 15.17
C VAL A 40 -22.27 -19.40 13.87
N ALA A 41 -21.23 -18.58 13.67
CA ALA A 41 -20.33 -18.66 12.50
C ALA A 41 -18.96 -19.15 12.93
N PHE A 42 -18.34 -19.97 12.11
CA PHE A 42 -17.01 -20.51 12.35
C PHE A 42 -16.11 -20.26 11.13
N ARG A 43 -14.89 -19.79 11.38
CA ARG A 43 -13.89 -19.56 10.35
C ARG A 43 -12.71 -20.49 10.53
N PHE A 44 -12.33 -21.22 9.48
CA PHE A 44 -11.13 -22.04 9.45
C PHE A 44 -10.52 -22.10 8.04
N ALA A 45 -9.26 -22.52 7.93
CA ALA A 45 -8.61 -22.76 6.65
C ALA A 45 -8.96 -24.16 6.13
N VAL A 46 -9.39 -24.27 4.87
CA VAL A 46 -9.53 -25.57 4.18
C VAL A 46 -8.27 -25.94 3.43
N ASP A 47 -7.38 -24.98 3.14
CA ASP A 47 -6.11 -25.20 2.49
C ASP A 47 -5.09 -24.19 3.04
N GLU A 48 -3.87 -24.64 3.34
CA GLU A 48 -2.81 -23.79 3.84
C GLU A 48 -1.80 -23.41 2.76
N LEU A 49 -1.99 -23.90 1.53
CA LEU A 49 -1.12 -23.70 0.37
C LEU A 49 0.35 -24.12 0.62
N LYS A 50 0.53 -25.13 1.48
CA LYS A 50 1.81 -25.76 1.82
C LYS A 50 2.03 -27.09 1.08
N GLY A 51 1.11 -27.48 0.20
CA GLY A 51 1.12 -28.79 -0.44
C GLY A 51 1.00 -29.94 0.57
N SER A 52 1.83 -30.97 0.45
CA SER A 52 1.81 -32.16 1.34
C SER A 52 2.14 -31.85 2.81
N ASP A 53 2.74 -30.68 3.09
CA ASP A 53 3.13 -30.29 4.45
C ASP A 53 2.02 -29.55 5.19
N GLY A 54 0.85 -29.42 4.58
CA GLY A 54 -0.31 -28.72 5.15
C GLY A 54 -1.63 -29.40 4.79
N MET A 55 -2.71 -28.84 5.35
CA MET A 55 -4.07 -29.25 4.99
C MET A 55 -4.36 -28.87 3.54
N GLN A 56 -4.90 -29.78 2.76
CA GLN A 56 -5.28 -29.57 1.36
C GLN A 56 -6.80 -29.63 1.22
N PHE A 57 -7.40 -28.69 0.47
CA PHE A 57 -8.85 -28.52 0.37
C PHE A 57 -9.59 -29.73 -0.21
N PHE A 58 -8.95 -30.51 -1.07
CA PHE A 58 -9.52 -31.69 -1.71
C PHE A 58 -9.38 -33.00 -0.87
N GLU A 59 -8.64 -32.96 0.23
CA GLU A 59 -8.42 -34.09 1.15
C GLU A 59 -8.91 -33.77 2.56
N GLU A 60 -8.02 -33.49 3.50
CA GLU A 60 -8.37 -33.23 4.90
C GLU A 60 -9.25 -32.00 5.08
N GLY A 61 -9.05 -30.93 4.30
CA GLY A 61 -9.89 -29.75 4.34
C GLY A 61 -11.35 -30.06 4.02
N ARG A 62 -11.58 -30.92 3.01
CA ARG A 62 -12.92 -31.42 2.68
C ARG A 62 -13.51 -32.26 3.81
N ALA A 63 -12.74 -33.18 4.40
CA ALA A 63 -13.18 -34.00 5.51
C ALA A 63 -13.59 -33.14 6.74
N VAL A 64 -12.84 -32.10 7.05
CA VAL A 64 -13.21 -31.14 8.12
C VAL A 64 -14.54 -30.46 7.81
N VAL A 65 -14.74 -30.00 6.56
CA VAL A 65 -16.02 -29.39 6.15
C VAL A 65 -17.16 -30.39 6.32
N GLU A 66 -17.00 -31.65 5.87
CA GLU A 66 -18.05 -32.70 5.99
C GLU A 66 -18.41 -33.00 7.45
N ILE A 67 -17.43 -32.96 8.37
CA ILE A 67 -17.68 -33.16 9.81
C ILE A 67 -18.41 -31.95 10.44
N LEU A 68 -18.09 -30.72 10.03
CA LEU A 68 -18.59 -29.50 10.68
C LEU A 68 -19.76 -28.83 9.95
N ALA A 69 -20.06 -29.22 8.71
CA ALA A 69 -20.92 -28.46 7.78
C ALA A 69 -22.36 -28.23 8.27
N GLU A 70 -22.87 -29.09 9.14
CA GLU A 70 -24.25 -29.01 9.65
C GLU A 70 -24.36 -28.25 10.99
N ILE A 71 -23.22 -27.82 11.56
CA ILE A 71 -23.19 -27.18 12.88
C ILE A 71 -23.13 -25.65 12.75
N PRO A 72 -22.17 -25.03 12.05
CA PRO A 72 -22.08 -23.57 11.88
C PRO A 72 -22.02 -23.11 10.42
N ASP A 73 -22.00 -21.79 10.23
CA ASP A 73 -21.60 -21.14 8.98
C ASP A 73 -20.09 -21.24 8.81
N VAL A 74 -19.64 -21.66 7.62
CA VAL A 74 -18.21 -21.93 7.34
C VAL A 74 -17.58 -20.79 6.57
N ASN A 75 -16.46 -20.26 7.05
CA ASN A 75 -15.56 -19.34 6.34
C ASN A 75 -14.16 -19.96 6.27
N VAL A 76 -13.37 -19.58 5.25
CA VAL A 76 -12.11 -20.30 4.93
C VAL A 76 -10.95 -19.37 4.79
N SER A 77 -9.83 -19.59 5.51
CA SER A 77 -8.46 -19.27 5.10
C SER A 77 -7.39 -19.41 6.19
N ASP A 78 -6.11 -19.54 5.79
CA ASP A 78 -4.94 -19.41 6.67
C ASP A 78 -4.46 -17.96 6.76
N TRP A 79 -3.89 -17.57 7.91
CA TRP A 79 -3.40 -16.21 8.19
C TRP A 79 -2.41 -15.69 7.13
N ALA A 80 -1.43 -16.51 6.74
CA ALA A 80 -0.40 -16.10 5.78
C ALA A 80 -0.91 -15.94 4.35
N ASN A 81 -1.97 -16.67 3.97
CA ASN A 81 -2.55 -16.67 2.63
C ASN A 81 -3.85 -15.86 2.54
N ASP A 82 -4.45 -15.56 3.67
CA ASP A 82 -5.66 -14.76 3.80
C ASP A 82 -5.45 -13.31 3.33
N SER A 83 -4.29 -12.76 3.64
CA SER A 83 -3.94 -11.36 3.39
C SER A 83 -3.01 -11.18 2.21
N GLN A 84 -3.23 -11.91 1.11
CA GLN A 84 -2.43 -11.80 -0.11
C GLN A 84 -2.43 -10.38 -0.68
N THR A 85 -1.24 -9.90 -1.09
CA THR A 85 -1.10 -8.62 -1.79
C THR A 85 -1.49 -8.77 -3.27
N SER A 86 -1.95 -7.66 -3.89
CA SER A 86 -2.25 -7.64 -5.33
C SER A 86 -1.04 -7.91 -6.20
N ARG A 87 0.16 -7.69 -5.68
CA ARG A 87 1.43 -7.94 -6.37
C ARG A 87 1.66 -9.40 -6.69
N PHE A 88 1.31 -10.31 -5.79
CA PHE A 88 1.49 -11.75 -5.96
C PHE A 88 0.19 -12.48 -6.26
N GLU A 89 -0.94 -11.85 -5.98
CA GLU A 89 -2.28 -12.35 -6.26
C GLU A 89 -3.12 -11.22 -6.86
N PRO A 90 -2.97 -10.95 -8.17
CA PRO A 90 -3.61 -9.80 -8.82
C PRO A 90 -5.14 -9.92 -8.86
N ASN A 91 -5.66 -11.16 -8.94
CA ASN A 91 -7.09 -11.40 -9.08
C ASN A 91 -7.82 -11.26 -7.74
N GLU A 92 -8.98 -10.66 -7.78
CA GLU A 92 -9.94 -10.70 -6.68
C GLU A 92 -10.59 -12.08 -6.60
N GLY A 93 -11.03 -12.46 -5.40
CA GLY A 93 -11.65 -13.78 -5.21
C GLY A 93 -10.68 -14.95 -5.33
N TYR A 94 -9.37 -14.71 -5.11
CA TYR A 94 -8.33 -15.74 -5.23
C TYR A 94 -8.55 -16.96 -4.31
N GLN A 95 -9.39 -16.84 -3.29
CA GLN A 95 -9.74 -17.96 -2.41
C GLN A 95 -10.93 -18.80 -2.92
N ILE A 96 -11.69 -18.30 -3.89
CA ILE A 96 -12.90 -18.97 -4.37
C ILE A 96 -12.66 -20.40 -4.87
N PRO A 97 -11.59 -20.68 -5.66
CA PRO A 97 -11.30 -22.05 -6.12
C PRO A 97 -11.13 -23.07 -4.98
N TYR A 98 -10.73 -22.63 -3.80
CA TYR A 98 -10.51 -23.49 -2.63
C TYR A 98 -11.77 -23.67 -1.78
N VAL A 99 -12.79 -22.81 -1.93
CA VAL A 99 -13.97 -22.79 -1.05
C VAL A 99 -15.28 -23.13 -1.79
N GLU A 100 -15.32 -23.03 -3.09
CA GLU A 100 -16.53 -23.18 -3.91
C GLU A 100 -17.21 -24.55 -3.70
N PHE A 101 -16.42 -25.60 -3.41
CA PHE A 101 -16.97 -26.95 -3.14
C PHE A 101 -17.83 -27.01 -1.87
N VAL A 102 -17.63 -26.09 -0.91
CA VAL A 102 -18.34 -26.09 0.39
C VAL A 102 -19.84 -26.03 0.20
N LYS A 103 -20.33 -25.26 -0.78
CA LYS A 103 -21.77 -25.17 -1.11
C LYS A 103 -22.40 -26.52 -1.54
N SER A 104 -21.60 -27.44 -2.04
CA SER A 104 -22.09 -28.79 -2.40
C SER A 104 -22.25 -29.73 -1.20
N ILE A 105 -21.71 -29.36 -0.03
CA ILE A 105 -21.67 -30.20 1.18
C ILE A 105 -22.68 -29.71 2.22
N THR A 106 -22.91 -28.40 2.33
CA THR A 106 -23.74 -27.82 3.40
C THR A 106 -24.98 -27.09 2.86
N THR A 107 -26.04 -27.11 3.66
CA THR A 107 -27.24 -26.28 3.47
C THR A 107 -27.12 -24.92 4.16
N LYS A 108 -26.11 -24.72 4.98
CA LYS A 108 -25.85 -23.48 5.71
C LYS A 108 -25.31 -22.38 4.80
N PRO A 109 -25.49 -21.10 5.16
CA PRO A 109 -24.88 -20.00 4.42
C PRO A 109 -23.36 -20.09 4.40
N VAL A 110 -22.76 -19.91 3.22
CA VAL A 110 -21.30 -19.90 3.00
C VAL A 110 -20.84 -18.48 2.73
N VAL A 111 -19.90 -18.00 3.55
CA VAL A 111 -19.28 -16.69 3.42
C VAL A 111 -17.91 -16.85 2.77
N GLY A 112 -17.69 -16.23 1.61
CA GLY A 112 -16.39 -16.24 0.95
C GLY A 112 -15.68 -14.91 1.05
N VAL A 113 -14.36 -14.97 1.09
CA VAL A 113 -13.46 -13.81 1.10
C VAL A 113 -12.42 -13.90 -0.05
N GLY A 114 -11.51 -12.98 -0.15
CA GLY A 114 -10.46 -12.97 -1.17
C GLY A 114 -10.27 -11.59 -1.80
N ARG A 115 -10.28 -10.53 -0.98
CA ARG A 115 -10.17 -9.14 -1.42
C ARG A 115 -11.26 -8.77 -2.46
N LEU A 116 -12.46 -9.28 -2.30
CA LEU A 116 -13.61 -8.95 -3.14
C LEU A 116 -13.94 -7.46 -2.99
N THR A 117 -13.66 -6.66 -3.99
CA THR A 117 -13.88 -5.21 -4.00
C THR A 117 -14.73 -4.75 -5.20
N SER A 118 -14.80 -5.55 -6.28
CA SER A 118 -15.64 -5.32 -7.45
C SER A 118 -17.06 -5.81 -7.21
N PRO A 119 -18.09 -4.95 -7.30
CA PRO A 119 -19.48 -5.36 -7.18
C PRO A 119 -19.91 -6.40 -8.23
N ASP A 120 -19.39 -6.32 -9.45
CA ASP A 120 -19.75 -7.25 -10.53
C ASP A 120 -19.29 -8.67 -10.19
N LEU A 121 -18.08 -8.82 -9.65
CA LEU A 121 -17.61 -10.13 -9.21
C LEU A 121 -18.43 -10.64 -8.01
N MET A 122 -18.76 -9.78 -7.05
CA MET A 122 -19.60 -10.15 -5.89
C MET A 122 -20.95 -10.67 -6.34
N VAL A 123 -21.62 -9.97 -7.25
CA VAL A 123 -22.93 -10.39 -7.82
C VAL A 123 -22.78 -11.72 -8.54
N SER A 124 -21.79 -11.87 -9.41
CA SER A 124 -21.54 -13.12 -10.13
C SER A 124 -21.34 -14.33 -9.21
N LEU A 125 -20.62 -14.15 -8.09
CA LEU A 125 -20.40 -15.24 -7.11
C LEU A 125 -21.69 -15.67 -6.41
N ILE A 126 -22.57 -14.75 -6.09
CA ILE A 126 -23.87 -15.05 -5.48
C ILE A 126 -24.82 -15.68 -6.50
N GLU A 127 -24.96 -15.09 -7.70
CA GLU A 127 -25.89 -15.57 -8.74
C GLU A 127 -25.57 -16.98 -9.23
N ARG A 128 -24.29 -17.33 -9.36
CA ARG A 128 -23.89 -18.69 -9.75
C ARG A 128 -23.90 -19.69 -8.58
N GLY A 129 -24.28 -19.25 -7.38
CA GLY A 129 -24.39 -20.12 -6.20
C GLY A 129 -23.05 -20.60 -5.64
N ALA A 130 -21.93 -19.88 -5.93
CA ALA A 130 -20.64 -20.20 -5.35
C ALA A 130 -20.57 -19.81 -3.86
N LEU A 131 -21.25 -18.73 -3.49
CA LEU A 131 -21.35 -18.20 -2.14
C LEU A 131 -22.78 -17.75 -1.84
N ASP A 132 -23.12 -17.61 -0.56
CA ASP A 132 -24.35 -16.96 -0.11
C ASP A 132 -24.11 -15.53 0.37
N LEU A 133 -22.92 -15.28 0.93
CA LEU A 133 -22.54 -13.99 1.49
C LEU A 133 -21.11 -13.63 1.10
N ILE A 134 -20.84 -12.33 0.99
CA ILE A 134 -19.52 -11.78 0.67
C ILE A 134 -18.87 -11.23 1.93
N GLY A 135 -17.71 -11.78 2.28
CA GLY A 135 -16.83 -11.24 3.31
C GLY A 135 -15.85 -10.23 2.73
N ALA A 136 -15.80 -9.01 3.25
CA ALA A 136 -15.07 -7.89 2.67
C ALA A 136 -14.30 -7.06 3.71
N ALA A 137 -13.31 -7.64 4.42
CA ALA A 137 -12.54 -6.91 5.43
C ALA A 137 -11.75 -5.73 4.82
N ARG A 138 -10.72 -6.00 4.02
CA ARG A 138 -9.89 -4.95 3.40
C ARG A 138 -10.68 -4.03 2.46
N PRO A 139 -11.64 -4.49 1.65
CA PRO A 139 -12.49 -3.60 0.87
C PRO A 139 -13.32 -2.64 1.75
N SER A 140 -13.82 -3.08 2.91
CA SER A 140 -14.54 -2.20 3.85
C SER A 140 -13.62 -1.21 4.58
N ILE A 141 -12.34 -1.55 4.77
CA ILE A 141 -11.32 -0.60 5.25
C ILE A 141 -11.07 0.49 4.19
N ALA A 142 -10.99 0.11 2.91
CA ALA A 142 -10.79 1.04 1.81
C ALA A 142 -12.03 1.93 1.56
N ASP A 143 -13.22 1.35 1.66
CA ASP A 143 -14.49 2.05 1.54
C ASP A 143 -15.52 1.52 2.54
N PRO A 144 -15.68 2.15 3.72
CA PRO A 144 -16.66 1.70 4.72
C PRO A 144 -18.11 1.83 4.25
N TYR A 145 -18.37 2.63 3.21
CA TYR A 145 -19.69 2.81 2.61
C TYR A 145 -19.93 1.95 1.37
N LEU A 146 -19.06 0.98 1.09
CA LEU A 146 -19.17 0.07 -0.06
C LEU A 146 -20.57 -0.55 -0.21
N PRO A 147 -21.21 -1.15 0.83
CA PRO A 147 -22.56 -1.70 0.69
C PRO A 147 -23.61 -0.64 0.35
N ASN A 148 -23.51 0.55 0.93
CA ASN A 148 -24.43 1.66 0.68
C ASN A 148 -24.28 2.19 -0.75
N LYS A 149 -23.06 2.26 -1.27
CA LYS A 149 -22.78 2.67 -2.65
C LYS A 149 -23.32 1.65 -3.66
N ILE A 150 -23.13 0.37 -3.41
CA ILE A 150 -23.74 -0.72 -4.22
C ILE A 150 -25.26 -0.55 -4.24
N LYS A 151 -25.90 -0.46 -3.07
CA LYS A 151 -27.35 -0.28 -2.94
C LYS A 151 -27.88 0.96 -3.67
N ALA A 152 -27.10 2.03 -3.71
CA ALA A 152 -27.45 3.28 -4.37
C ALA A 152 -27.08 3.31 -5.87
N GLY A 153 -26.50 2.24 -6.43
CA GLY A 153 -26.03 2.19 -7.83
C GLY A 153 -24.82 3.10 -8.11
N LYS A 154 -24.08 3.51 -7.07
CA LYS A 154 -22.91 4.43 -7.17
C LYS A 154 -21.60 3.67 -7.19
N THR A 155 -21.51 2.64 -8.01
CA THR A 155 -20.36 1.72 -8.06
C THR A 155 -19.06 2.41 -8.46
N ASP A 156 -19.13 3.42 -9.36
CA ASP A 156 -17.96 4.22 -9.79
C ASP A 156 -17.33 5.07 -8.67
N GLN A 157 -18.06 5.29 -7.56
CA GLN A 157 -17.58 6.04 -6.39
C GLN A 157 -16.92 5.14 -5.34
N ILE A 158 -16.87 3.83 -5.55
CA ILE A 158 -16.25 2.89 -4.61
C ILE A 158 -14.72 3.05 -4.65
N LYS A 159 -14.13 3.25 -3.47
CA LYS A 159 -12.67 3.23 -3.29
C LYS A 159 -12.20 1.78 -3.17
N GLU A 160 -11.88 1.18 -4.29
CA GLU A 160 -11.48 -0.22 -4.33
C GLU A 160 -10.15 -0.46 -3.60
N CYS A 161 -10.09 -1.58 -2.86
CA CYS A 161 -8.86 -2.02 -2.21
C CYS A 161 -7.78 -2.34 -3.25
N ILE A 162 -6.58 -1.79 -3.08
CA ILE A 162 -5.44 -2.01 -3.97
C ILE A 162 -4.54 -3.18 -3.55
N GLY A 163 -4.86 -3.87 -2.46
CA GLY A 163 -4.10 -5.04 -2.00
C GLY A 163 -2.66 -4.73 -1.55
N CYS A 164 -2.38 -3.56 -1.03
CA CYS A 164 -1.03 -3.15 -0.59
C CYS A 164 -0.63 -3.63 0.81
N ASN A 165 -1.56 -4.19 1.58
CA ASN A 165 -1.38 -4.68 2.95
C ASN A 165 -0.85 -3.67 3.99
N ILE A 166 -0.96 -2.37 3.75
CA ILE A 166 -0.61 -1.36 4.77
C ILE A 166 -1.45 -1.52 6.04
N CYS A 167 -2.73 -1.90 5.92
CA CYS A 167 -3.60 -2.19 7.07
C CYS A 167 -3.11 -3.42 7.88
N VAL A 168 -2.65 -4.47 7.19
CA VAL A 168 -2.07 -5.67 7.82
C VAL A 168 -0.76 -5.34 8.52
N SER A 169 0.10 -4.52 7.89
CA SER A 169 1.34 -4.03 8.51
C SER A 169 1.07 -3.27 9.81
N SER A 170 0.06 -2.40 9.83
CA SER A 170 -0.31 -1.65 11.03
C SER A 170 -0.79 -2.57 12.15
N ASP A 171 -1.59 -3.59 11.81
CA ASP A 171 -2.05 -4.61 12.76
C ASP A 171 -0.88 -5.40 13.35
N ASN A 172 0.06 -5.86 12.52
CA ASN A 172 1.26 -6.58 12.95
C ASN A 172 2.15 -5.76 13.91
N PHE A 173 2.14 -4.43 13.80
CA PHE A 173 2.85 -3.54 14.72
C PHE A 173 2.00 -3.08 15.91
N ALA A 174 0.76 -3.53 16.04
CA ALA A 174 -0.19 -3.11 17.06
C ALA A 174 -0.36 -1.58 17.13
N VAL A 175 -0.40 -0.93 15.97
CA VAL A 175 -0.67 0.50 15.82
C VAL A 175 -2.01 0.72 15.11
N PRO A 176 -2.61 1.93 15.19
CA PRO A 176 -3.86 2.21 14.48
C PRO A 176 -3.77 1.85 13.00
N ILE A 177 -4.75 1.09 12.51
CA ILE A 177 -4.82 0.65 11.12
C ILE A 177 -4.85 1.85 10.18
N ARG A 178 -4.07 1.77 9.10
CA ARG A 178 -4.01 2.76 8.02
C ARG A 178 -4.45 2.14 6.70
N CYS A 179 -4.91 2.97 5.78
CA CYS A 179 -5.25 2.55 4.43
C CYS A 179 -4.75 3.55 3.40
N THR A 180 -4.14 3.04 2.33
CA THR A 180 -3.66 3.87 1.20
C THR A 180 -4.80 4.57 0.46
N GLN A 181 -5.96 3.92 0.36
CA GLN A 181 -7.14 4.48 -0.32
C GLN A 181 -7.97 5.38 0.58
N ASN A 182 -8.08 5.03 1.87
CA ASN A 182 -8.90 5.72 2.84
C ASN A 182 -8.06 6.35 3.96
N PRO A 183 -7.67 7.63 3.85
CA PRO A 183 -6.83 8.30 4.85
C PRO A 183 -7.55 8.57 6.17
N THR A 184 -8.89 8.38 6.24
CA THR A 184 -9.64 8.56 7.50
C THR A 184 -9.53 7.35 8.42
N MET A 185 -9.13 6.18 7.89
CA MET A 185 -9.03 4.94 8.66
C MET A 185 -8.07 5.07 9.84
N GLY A 186 -8.58 4.81 11.05
CA GLY A 186 -7.84 4.95 12.31
C GLY A 186 -7.72 6.39 12.82
N GLU A 187 -8.38 7.36 12.19
CA GLU A 187 -8.41 8.75 12.62
C GLU A 187 -9.81 9.21 13.09
N GLU A 188 -10.81 8.35 12.97
CA GLU A 188 -12.21 8.66 13.26
C GLU A 188 -12.39 9.13 14.71
N TRP A 189 -11.87 8.38 15.68
CA TRP A 189 -12.00 8.69 17.10
C TRP A 189 -11.18 9.91 17.52
N ARG A 190 -10.02 10.14 16.88
CA ARG A 190 -9.07 11.19 17.27
C ARG A 190 -9.34 12.51 16.59
N ARG A 191 -9.70 12.47 15.30
CA ARG A 191 -9.90 13.65 14.47
C ARG A 191 -11.36 13.87 14.07
N GLY A 192 -12.22 12.87 14.33
CA GLY A 192 -13.61 12.91 13.87
C GLY A 192 -13.72 12.86 12.34
N TRP A 193 -12.73 12.27 11.67
CA TRP A 193 -12.76 12.17 10.22
C TRP A 193 -13.69 11.04 9.77
N ASP A 194 -14.50 11.34 8.78
CA ASP A 194 -15.39 10.39 8.12
C ASP A 194 -15.26 10.61 6.60
N PRO A 195 -15.13 9.53 5.79
CA PRO A 195 -14.90 9.67 4.35
C PRO A 195 -16.09 10.29 3.59
N GLU A 196 -17.29 10.27 4.15
CA GLU A 196 -18.49 10.83 3.53
C GLU A 196 -19.02 12.10 4.23
N SER A 197 -18.60 12.37 5.47
CA SER A 197 -18.96 13.57 6.22
C SER A 197 -17.83 14.58 6.21
N ILE A 198 -17.94 15.59 5.35
CA ILE A 198 -16.87 16.57 5.09
C ILE A 198 -17.22 17.93 5.73
N LYS A 199 -16.28 18.47 6.49
CA LYS A 199 -16.41 19.82 7.06
C LYS A 199 -16.51 20.86 5.93
N PRO A 200 -17.47 21.80 5.96
CA PRO A 200 -17.59 22.83 4.94
C PRO A 200 -16.43 23.83 5.00
N LYS A 201 -16.21 24.57 3.91
CA LYS A 201 -15.30 25.72 3.89
C LYS A 201 -15.69 26.76 4.93
N LYS A 202 -14.72 27.50 5.44
CA LYS A 202 -14.94 28.61 6.39
C LYS A 202 -14.92 29.98 5.71
N THR A 203 -14.21 30.10 4.60
CA THR A 203 -14.08 31.30 3.80
C THR A 203 -14.33 31.07 2.33
N ASP A 204 -14.39 32.10 1.52
CA ASP A 204 -14.50 32.03 0.05
C ASP A 204 -13.14 32.12 -0.65
N GLN A 205 -12.05 31.91 0.08
CA GLN A 205 -10.70 31.93 -0.48
C GLN A 205 -10.50 30.80 -1.48
N LYS A 206 -9.62 31.07 -2.47
CA LYS A 206 -9.18 30.07 -3.44
C LYS A 206 -7.94 29.33 -2.92
N ALA A 207 -7.76 28.11 -3.38
CA ALA A 207 -6.58 27.30 -3.11
C ALA A 207 -5.86 26.92 -4.41
N LEU A 208 -4.53 26.95 -4.39
CA LEU A 208 -3.65 26.48 -5.44
C LEU A 208 -2.93 25.21 -4.96
N VAL A 209 -3.08 24.13 -5.69
CA VAL A 209 -2.34 22.87 -5.45
C VAL A 209 -1.37 22.66 -6.61
N ILE A 210 -0.08 22.48 -6.30
CA ILE A 210 0.99 22.32 -7.29
C ILE A 210 1.54 20.90 -7.24
N GLY A 211 1.28 20.14 -8.32
CA GLY A 211 1.60 18.73 -8.46
C GLY A 211 0.39 17.83 -8.24
N SER A 212 0.20 16.86 -9.12
CA SER A 212 -0.94 15.94 -9.15
C SER A 212 -0.58 14.50 -8.75
N GLY A 213 0.46 14.32 -7.95
CA GLY A 213 0.74 13.05 -7.28
C GLY A 213 -0.35 12.69 -6.24
N PRO A 214 -0.24 11.55 -5.55
CA PRO A 214 -1.25 11.11 -4.58
C PRO A 214 -1.64 12.17 -3.54
N ALA A 215 -0.67 12.92 -3.03
CA ALA A 215 -0.91 14.00 -2.06
C ALA A 215 -1.70 15.15 -2.67
N GLY A 216 -1.29 15.63 -3.84
CA GLY A 216 -1.95 16.75 -4.52
C GLY A 216 -3.36 16.41 -4.98
N LEU A 217 -3.57 15.21 -5.52
CA LEU A 217 -4.91 14.73 -5.90
C LEU A 217 -5.84 14.62 -4.70
N GLU A 218 -5.37 14.04 -3.58
CA GLU A 218 -6.17 13.95 -2.35
C GLU A 218 -6.48 15.34 -1.79
N CYS A 219 -5.50 16.23 -1.70
CA CYS A 219 -5.67 17.60 -1.22
C CYS A 219 -6.69 18.37 -2.08
N THR A 220 -6.53 18.33 -3.40
CA THR A 220 -7.46 18.97 -4.36
C THR A 220 -8.89 18.46 -4.18
N MET A 221 -9.05 17.13 -4.16
CA MET A 221 -10.36 16.49 -3.99
C MET A 221 -11.03 16.93 -2.68
N GLN A 222 -10.31 16.91 -1.56
CA GLN A 222 -10.87 17.22 -0.26
C GLN A 222 -11.18 18.71 -0.09
N LEU A 223 -10.32 19.62 -0.54
CA LEU A 223 -10.60 21.06 -0.55
C LEU A 223 -11.86 21.37 -1.37
N ALA A 224 -11.98 20.76 -2.55
CA ALA A 224 -13.16 20.94 -3.40
C ALA A 224 -14.43 20.34 -2.78
N ARG A 225 -14.35 19.19 -2.10
CA ARG A 225 -15.47 18.60 -1.34
C ARG A 225 -15.90 19.50 -0.17
N ARG A 226 -14.96 20.21 0.44
CA ARG A 226 -15.25 21.25 1.46
C ARG A 226 -15.92 22.49 0.86
N GLY A 227 -15.87 22.69 -0.46
CA GLY A 227 -16.51 23.78 -1.19
C GLY A 227 -15.56 24.93 -1.57
N TYR A 228 -14.24 24.78 -1.41
CA TYR A 228 -13.26 25.74 -1.91
C TYR A 228 -13.17 25.67 -3.44
N HIS A 229 -12.83 26.79 -4.09
CA HIS A 229 -12.38 26.80 -5.47
C HIS A 229 -10.90 26.42 -5.51
N VAL A 230 -10.56 25.38 -6.26
CA VAL A 230 -9.21 24.82 -6.31
C VAL A 230 -8.65 24.91 -7.72
N THR A 231 -7.47 25.47 -7.83
CA THR A 231 -6.64 25.38 -9.05
C THR A 231 -5.58 24.30 -8.84
N LEU A 232 -5.59 23.25 -9.68
CA LEU A 232 -4.59 22.19 -9.70
C LEU A 232 -3.68 22.39 -10.89
N ALA A 233 -2.38 22.61 -10.64
CA ALA A 233 -1.35 22.72 -11.67
C ALA A 233 -0.45 21.48 -11.68
N GLU A 234 -0.21 20.89 -12.86
CA GLU A 234 0.64 19.74 -13.08
C GLU A 234 1.63 20.02 -14.20
N ALA A 235 2.91 19.72 -13.96
CA ALA A 235 3.98 19.91 -14.96
C ALA A 235 3.86 18.94 -16.13
N ASP A 236 3.43 17.71 -15.88
CA ASP A 236 3.26 16.67 -16.87
C ASP A 236 1.90 16.75 -17.60
N ASN A 237 1.79 16.00 -18.70
CA ASN A 237 0.52 15.86 -19.44
C ASN A 237 -0.46 14.85 -18.81
N LYS A 238 -0.04 14.11 -17.80
CA LYS A 238 -0.82 13.09 -17.08
C LYS A 238 -0.85 13.37 -15.59
N LEU A 239 -2.02 13.20 -14.98
CA LEU A 239 -2.21 13.27 -13.55
C LEU A 239 -1.87 11.91 -12.91
N GLY A 240 -1.29 11.90 -11.69
CA GLY A 240 -1.03 10.70 -10.92
C GLY A 240 0.39 10.61 -10.34
N GLY A 241 1.34 11.37 -10.87
CA GLY A 241 2.72 11.42 -10.38
C GLY A 241 3.38 10.04 -10.31
N ARG A 242 4.09 9.75 -9.22
CA ARG A 242 4.82 8.49 -8.98
C ARG A 242 3.97 7.22 -9.16
N VAL A 243 2.68 7.27 -8.86
CA VAL A 243 1.77 6.12 -9.02
C VAL A 243 1.72 5.62 -10.46
N LEU A 244 1.82 6.53 -11.46
CA LEU A 244 1.83 6.14 -12.87
C LEU A 244 3.04 5.27 -13.21
N PHE A 245 4.20 5.59 -12.66
CA PHE A 245 5.41 4.80 -12.81
C PHE A 245 5.26 3.44 -12.09
N GLU A 246 4.94 3.46 -10.81
CA GLU A 246 4.90 2.24 -10.00
C GLU A 246 3.83 1.26 -10.47
N SER A 247 2.65 1.74 -10.88
CA SER A 247 1.58 0.89 -11.41
C SER A 247 1.89 0.24 -12.75
N GLY A 248 2.90 0.73 -13.46
CA GLY A 248 3.44 0.10 -14.67
C GLY A 248 4.38 -1.07 -14.38
N LEU A 249 4.83 -1.24 -13.14
CA LEU A 249 5.72 -2.32 -12.76
C LEU A 249 4.96 -3.64 -12.54
N LYS A 250 5.68 -4.76 -12.67
CA LYS A 250 5.12 -6.11 -12.52
C LYS A 250 4.40 -6.28 -11.17
N GLY A 251 3.12 -6.66 -11.24
CA GLY A 251 2.28 -6.93 -10.07
C GLY A 251 1.71 -5.70 -9.36
N LEU A 252 2.01 -4.47 -9.79
CA LEU A 252 1.53 -3.25 -9.15
C LEU A 252 0.39 -2.54 -9.89
N SER A 253 -0.17 -3.14 -10.95
CA SER A 253 -1.21 -2.49 -11.78
C SER A 253 -2.44 -2.03 -10.99
N ALA A 254 -2.86 -2.77 -9.97
CA ALA A 254 -3.98 -2.39 -9.10
C ALA A 254 -3.75 -1.07 -8.33
N TRP A 255 -2.49 -0.65 -8.17
CA TRP A 255 -2.16 0.58 -7.44
C TRP A 255 -2.52 1.84 -8.21
N LYS A 256 -2.71 1.73 -9.52
CA LYS A 256 -3.23 2.82 -10.35
C LYS A 256 -4.57 3.36 -9.84
N ARG A 257 -5.38 2.52 -9.20
CA ARG A 257 -6.65 2.91 -8.56
C ARG A 257 -6.51 4.05 -7.54
N VAL A 258 -5.30 4.27 -6.98
CA VAL A 258 -5.03 5.42 -6.08
C VAL A 258 -5.22 6.74 -6.81
N SER A 259 -4.71 6.85 -8.02
CA SER A 259 -4.89 8.04 -8.85
C SER A 259 -6.24 8.06 -9.55
N ASP A 260 -6.66 6.94 -10.14
CA ASP A 260 -7.86 6.87 -10.98
C ASP A 260 -9.13 7.27 -10.23
N ASN A 261 -9.33 6.77 -9.02
CA ASN A 261 -10.49 7.13 -8.20
C ASN A 261 -10.51 8.63 -7.88
N ARG A 262 -9.37 9.21 -7.50
CA ARG A 262 -9.27 10.63 -7.18
C ARG A 262 -9.45 11.52 -8.40
N ILE A 263 -8.89 11.13 -9.54
CA ILE A 263 -9.07 11.85 -10.81
C ILE A 263 -10.54 11.82 -11.22
N TYR A 264 -11.21 10.68 -11.12
CA TYR A 264 -12.63 10.57 -11.39
C TYR A 264 -13.45 11.53 -10.52
N GLU A 265 -13.24 11.51 -9.21
CA GLU A 265 -13.94 12.40 -8.26
C GLU A 265 -13.68 13.90 -8.57
N ILE A 266 -12.46 14.27 -8.88
CA ILE A 266 -12.06 15.64 -9.22
C ILE A 266 -12.78 16.10 -10.50
N GLN A 267 -12.87 15.25 -11.51
CA GLN A 267 -13.52 15.57 -12.79
C GLN A 267 -15.04 15.79 -12.68
N GLN A 268 -15.67 15.25 -11.61
CA GLN A 268 -17.10 15.47 -11.33
C GLN A 268 -17.38 16.80 -10.64
N LYS A 269 -16.36 17.61 -10.31
CA LYS A 269 -16.50 18.86 -9.54
C LYS A 269 -16.42 20.09 -10.43
N ASN A 270 -17.34 21.05 -10.21
CA ASN A 270 -17.40 22.31 -10.97
C ASN A 270 -16.53 23.43 -10.34
N ASN A 271 -15.96 23.18 -9.17
CA ASN A 271 -15.14 24.13 -8.42
C ASN A 271 -13.65 23.78 -8.48
N ILE A 272 -13.22 23.02 -9.50
CA ILE A 272 -11.81 22.67 -9.75
C ILE A 272 -11.44 23.09 -11.16
N GLU A 273 -10.31 23.79 -11.28
CA GLU A 273 -9.63 24.08 -12.55
C GLU A 273 -8.34 23.29 -12.62
N ILE A 274 -8.11 22.56 -13.72
CA ILE A 274 -6.93 21.70 -13.91
C ILE A 274 -6.09 22.21 -15.06
N TYR A 275 -4.83 22.53 -14.77
CA TYR A 275 -3.83 22.94 -15.75
C TYR A 275 -2.74 21.88 -15.82
N LYS A 276 -2.68 21.15 -16.93
CA LYS A 276 -1.61 20.20 -17.26
C LYS A 276 -0.54 20.89 -18.11
N GLU A 277 0.64 20.25 -18.21
CA GLU A 277 1.81 20.82 -18.91
C GLU A 277 2.13 22.23 -18.43
N SER A 278 1.95 22.46 -17.12
CA SER A 278 2.01 23.76 -16.46
C SER A 278 2.95 23.72 -15.27
N GLU A 279 4.26 23.72 -15.54
CA GLU A 279 5.29 23.91 -14.52
C GLU A 279 5.26 25.35 -14.01
N LEU A 280 4.82 25.53 -12.76
CA LEU A 280 4.71 26.85 -12.16
C LEU A 280 6.03 27.38 -11.64
N THR A 281 6.30 28.65 -11.92
CA THR A 281 7.37 29.45 -11.32
C THR A 281 6.81 30.43 -10.30
N LEU A 282 7.70 31.05 -9.51
CA LEU A 282 7.34 32.12 -8.59
C LEU A 282 6.57 33.26 -9.28
N SER A 283 6.94 33.65 -10.50
CA SER A 283 6.23 34.66 -11.29
C SER A 283 4.80 34.25 -11.60
N HIS A 284 4.61 33.02 -12.08
CA HIS A 284 3.28 32.49 -12.41
C HIS A 284 2.36 32.50 -11.16
N ILE A 285 2.88 32.13 -9.99
CA ILE A 285 2.10 32.10 -8.75
C ILE A 285 1.69 33.50 -8.32
N ASN A 286 2.58 34.48 -8.45
CA ASN A 286 2.28 35.88 -8.15
C ASN A 286 1.22 36.46 -9.11
N GLU A 287 1.26 36.09 -10.39
CA GLU A 287 0.25 36.51 -11.39
C GLU A 287 -1.13 35.90 -11.11
N LEU A 288 -1.20 34.67 -10.59
CA LEU A 288 -2.43 34.01 -10.20
C LEU A 288 -3.12 34.70 -9.01
N GLY A 289 -2.36 35.36 -8.13
CA GLY A 289 -2.87 36.08 -6.97
C GLY A 289 -3.62 35.19 -5.95
N ILE A 290 -3.25 33.90 -5.87
CA ILE A 290 -3.83 32.96 -4.89
C ILE A 290 -2.88 32.85 -3.69
N ASN A 291 -3.40 33.11 -2.50
CA ASN A 291 -2.61 33.16 -1.27
C ASN A 291 -2.52 31.80 -0.53
N ASN A 292 -3.36 30.83 -0.87
CA ASN A 292 -3.34 29.51 -0.21
C ASN A 292 -2.72 28.48 -1.16
N ILE A 293 -1.47 28.10 -0.87
CA ILE A 293 -0.61 27.34 -1.77
C ILE A 293 -0.20 26.02 -1.10
N PHE A 294 -0.56 24.90 -1.71
CA PHE A 294 -0.18 23.57 -1.30
C PHE A 294 0.80 22.96 -2.32
N LEU A 295 2.03 22.72 -1.91
CA LEU A 295 3.08 22.20 -2.80
C LEU A 295 3.20 20.67 -2.63
N ALA A 296 2.70 19.95 -3.62
CA ALA A 296 2.78 18.50 -3.75
C ALA A 296 3.82 18.09 -4.80
N THR A 297 4.96 18.79 -4.84
CA THR A 297 5.99 18.69 -5.87
C THR A 297 6.81 17.41 -5.82
N GLY A 298 6.53 16.53 -4.85
CA GLY A 298 7.13 15.21 -4.76
C GLY A 298 8.60 15.22 -4.33
N SER A 299 9.33 14.17 -4.71
CA SER A 299 10.73 13.95 -4.36
C SER A 299 11.50 13.32 -5.52
N SER A 300 12.82 13.37 -5.47
CA SER A 300 13.70 12.80 -6.48
C SER A 300 14.69 11.82 -5.85
N TRP A 301 14.98 10.71 -6.53
CA TRP A 301 15.94 9.71 -6.06
C TRP A 301 17.38 10.24 -6.11
N ARG A 302 18.13 9.92 -5.07
CA ARG A 302 19.59 10.17 -5.02
C ARG A 302 20.32 9.15 -5.90
N LYS A 303 21.41 9.63 -6.52
CA LYS A 303 22.34 8.79 -7.30
C LYS A 303 23.70 8.64 -6.64
N ASP A 304 23.92 9.30 -5.50
CA ASP A 304 25.21 9.37 -4.82
C ASP A 304 25.41 8.29 -3.75
N GLY A 305 24.41 7.41 -3.56
CA GLY A 305 24.46 6.28 -2.63
C GLY A 305 24.26 6.63 -1.16
N VAL A 306 23.93 7.89 -0.84
CA VAL A 306 23.49 8.26 0.52
C VAL A 306 22.13 7.61 0.79
N GLY A 307 21.97 7.03 1.97
CA GLY A 307 20.76 6.32 2.38
C GLY A 307 20.79 5.94 3.86
N ARG A 308 20.12 4.86 4.22
CA ARG A 308 19.98 4.40 5.62
C ARG A 308 21.31 4.00 6.23
N SER A 309 22.11 3.22 5.52
CA SER A 309 23.39 2.68 6.01
C SER A 309 24.59 3.59 5.74
N ARG A 310 24.41 4.64 4.94
CA ARG A 310 25.51 5.54 4.53
C ARG A 310 25.09 7.01 4.57
N ARG A 311 25.90 7.86 5.23
CA ARG A 311 25.65 9.31 5.37
C ARG A 311 26.48 10.20 4.45
N LYS A 312 27.40 9.63 3.67
CA LYS A 312 28.29 10.36 2.77
C LYS A 312 28.21 9.77 1.36
N PRO A 313 28.31 10.57 0.31
CA PRO A 313 28.36 10.08 -1.07
C PRO A 313 29.41 9.00 -1.28
N VAL A 314 29.10 8.04 -2.15
CA VAL A 314 30.04 7.03 -2.61
C VAL A 314 31.02 7.67 -3.58
N GLN A 315 32.33 7.51 -3.34
CA GLN A 315 33.35 8.05 -4.22
C GLN A 315 33.43 7.29 -5.54
N GLY A 316 33.66 8.00 -6.64
CA GLY A 316 33.91 7.44 -7.96
C GLY A 316 32.66 7.08 -8.78
N LEU A 317 31.46 7.48 -8.33
CA LEU A 317 30.21 7.24 -9.08
C LEU A 317 30.03 8.21 -10.26
N GLU A 318 30.70 9.36 -10.26
CA GLU A 318 30.47 10.44 -11.21
C GLU A 318 30.79 10.05 -12.66
N ALA A 319 31.70 9.10 -12.86
CA ALA A 319 32.10 8.59 -14.16
C ALA A 319 31.32 7.36 -14.63
N LEU A 320 30.31 6.93 -13.86
CA LEU A 320 29.60 5.68 -14.07
C LEU A 320 28.15 5.89 -14.54
N HIS A 321 27.60 4.86 -15.15
CA HIS A 321 26.20 4.84 -15.55
C HIS A 321 25.31 4.53 -14.34
N VAL A 322 25.02 5.58 -13.55
CA VAL A 322 24.17 5.51 -12.36
C VAL A 322 22.76 6.00 -12.69
N LEU A 323 21.76 5.19 -12.39
CA LEU A 323 20.35 5.38 -12.75
C LEU A 323 19.47 5.48 -11.50
N THR A 324 18.41 6.28 -11.59
CA THR A 324 17.27 6.18 -10.67
C THR A 324 16.38 4.97 -11.07
N PRO A 325 15.46 4.52 -10.20
CA PRO A 325 14.47 3.52 -10.56
C PRO A 325 13.71 3.82 -11.87
N GLU A 326 13.24 5.07 -12.01
CA GLU A 326 12.50 5.51 -13.19
C GLU A 326 13.35 5.50 -14.46
N GLU A 327 14.60 5.97 -14.35
CA GLU A 327 15.54 5.96 -15.47
C GLU A 327 15.88 4.52 -15.89
N ALA A 328 16.08 3.62 -14.93
CA ALA A 328 16.39 2.22 -15.21
C ALA A 328 15.28 1.54 -16.02
N ILE A 329 14.02 1.70 -15.61
CA ILE A 329 12.89 1.11 -16.33
C ILE A 329 12.69 1.77 -17.70
N LYS A 330 12.78 3.10 -17.78
CA LYS A 330 12.67 3.81 -19.06
C LYS A 330 13.75 3.41 -20.06
N GLN A 331 14.96 3.12 -19.57
CA GLN A 331 16.12 2.76 -20.39
C GLN A 331 16.30 1.24 -20.55
N SER A 332 15.47 0.40 -19.89
CA SER A 332 15.62 -1.05 -19.88
C SER A 332 15.91 -1.64 -21.26
N PRO A 333 15.23 -1.27 -22.37
CA PRO A 333 15.52 -1.84 -23.67
C PRO A 333 16.94 -1.54 -24.23
N ASN A 334 17.63 -0.57 -23.66
CA ASN A 334 18.95 -0.13 -24.11
C ASN A 334 20.08 -0.50 -23.12
N LEU A 335 19.74 -1.15 -22.01
CA LEU A 335 20.72 -1.59 -21.02
C LEU A 335 21.39 -2.88 -21.50
N SER A 336 22.65 -3.08 -21.14
CA SER A 336 23.41 -4.27 -21.49
C SER A 336 24.40 -4.64 -20.39
N GLY A 337 24.77 -5.92 -20.32
CA GLY A 337 25.69 -6.46 -19.32
C GLY A 337 25.05 -6.51 -17.92
N PRO A 338 25.84 -6.82 -16.88
CA PRO A 338 25.33 -6.94 -15.52
C PRO A 338 24.80 -5.62 -14.99
N ILE A 339 23.54 -5.59 -14.58
CA ILE A 339 22.87 -4.45 -13.94
C ILE A 339 22.83 -4.67 -12.44
N VAL A 340 23.44 -3.78 -11.68
CA VAL A 340 23.37 -3.79 -10.22
C VAL A 340 22.15 -2.97 -9.76
N VAL A 341 21.30 -3.56 -8.95
CA VAL A 341 20.27 -2.86 -8.17
C VAL A 341 20.74 -2.79 -6.72
N TYR A 342 21.11 -1.60 -6.27
CA TYR A 342 21.55 -1.38 -4.89
C TYR A 342 20.40 -0.86 -4.03
N ASP A 343 19.98 -1.69 -3.05
CA ASP A 343 18.87 -1.42 -2.15
C ASP A 343 19.37 -1.00 -0.77
N ASP A 344 19.28 0.28 -0.45
CA ASP A 344 19.44 0.82 0.91
C ASP A 344 18.14 1.49 1.44
N GLU A 345 17.09 1.56 0.61
CA GLU A 345 15.74 1.91 1.08
C GLU A 345 15.12 0.74 1.86
N GLN A 346 15.39 -0.50 1.42
CA GLN A 346 15.00 -1.76 2.06
C GLN A 346 13.47 -2.01 2.04
N GLY A 347 12.74 -1.26 1.22
CA GLY A 347 11.32 -1.42 0.96
C GLY A 347 11.03 -2.42 -0.18
N TYR A 348 9.85 -2.30 -0.78
CA TYR A 348 9.44 -3.21 -1.88
C TYR A 348 10.08 -2.84 -3.22
N LEU A 349 10.41 -1.56 -3.46
CA LEU A 349 10.65 -1.04 -4.80
C LEU A 349 11.88 -1.66 -5.47
N ALA A 350 13.00 -1.76 -4.75
CA ALA A 350 14.23 -2.35 -5.29
C ALA A 350 14.01 -3.79 -5.76
N GLY A 351 13.28 -4.59 -4.97
CA GLY A 351 12.92 -5.96 -5.35
C GLY A 351 12.03 -6.01 -6.59
N VAL A 352 11.09 -5.08 -6.73
CA VAL A 352 10.22 -4.99 -7.94
C VAL A 352 11.04 -4.60 -9.17
N ILE A 353 11.94 -3.62 -9.04
CA ILE A 353 12.82 -3.19 -10.14
C ILE A 353 13.70 -4.36 -10.60
N ALA A 354 14.33 -5.07 -9.66
CA ALA A 354 15.18 -6.21 -10.00
C ALA A 354 14.41 -7.34 -10.69
N ASP A 355 13.21 -7.67 -10.22
CA ASP A 355 12.33 -8.66 -10.85
C ASP A 355 11.88 -8.21 -12.26
N HIS A 356 11.57 -6.93 -12.45
CA HIS A 356 11.20 -6.36 -13.75
C HIS A 356 12.35 -6.43 -14.75
N LEU A 357 13.56 -5.98 -14.36
CA LEU A 357 14.74 -6.04 -15.21
C LEU A 357 15.14 -7.48 -15.57
N SER A 358 15.01 -8.41 -14.64
CA SER A 358 15.26 -9.83 -14.92
C SER A 358 14.21 -10.42 -15.87
N PHE A 359 12.96 -9.99 -15.80
CA PHE A 359 11.90 -10.37 -16.76
C PHE A 359 12.22 -9.87 -18.18
N ASP A 360 12.88 -8.72 -18.31
CA ASP A 360 13.39 -8.18 -19.59
C ASP A 360 14.70 -8.86 -20.05
N GLU A 361 15.03 -10.04 -19.49
CA GLU A 361 16.17 -10.88 -19.84
C GLU A 361 17.55 -10.27 -19.51
N HIS A 362 17.63 -9.28 -18.62
CA HIS A 362 18.89 -8.72 -18.16
C HIS A 362 19.56 -9.61 -17.10
N GLU A 363 20.90 -9.64 -17.09
CA GLU A 363 21.67 -10.15 -15.96
C GLU A 363 21.61 -9.15 -14.81
N VAL A 364 20.90 -9.52 -13.73
CA VAL A 364 20.64 -8.65 -12.58
C VAL A 364 21.35 -9.11 -11.33
N ILE A 365 22.03 -8.18 -10.65
CA ILE A 365 22.67 -8.39 -9.36
C ILE A 365 22.00 -7.48 -8.35
N PHE A 366 21.35 -8.06 -7.35
CA PHE A 366 20.71 -7.32 -6.26
C PHE A 366 21.67 -7.25 -5.07
N ILE A 367 21.93 -6.04 -4.57
CA ILE A 367 22.85 -5.82 -3.43
C ILE A 367 22.10 -5.04 -2.34
N THR A 368 22.20 -5.52 -1.11
CA THR A 368 21.64 -4.81 0.05
C THR A 368 22.55 -4.94 1.29
N PRO A 369 22.66 -3.90 2.12
CA PRO A 369 23.31 -4.01 3.44
C PRO A 369 22.49 -4.83 4.44
N ALA A 370 21.21 -5.07 4.17
CA ALA A 370 20.35 -5.92 4.98
C ALA A 370 20.70 -7.40 4.86
N SER A 371 20.25 -8.21 5.83
CA SER A 371 20.45 -9.68 5.85
C SER A 371 19.53 -10.43 4.89
N VAL A 372 18.44 -9.81 4.46
CA VAL A 372 17.44 -10.33 3.52
C VAL A 372 17.00 -9.25 2.54
N VAL A 373 16.42 -9.66 1.42
CA VAL A 373 15.83 -8.73 0.44
C VAL A 373 14.61 -8.05 1.04
N SER A 374 14.48 -6.72 0.86
CA SER A 374 13.28 -5.95 1.21
C SER A 374 12.74 -6.21 2.64
N PRO A 375 13.54 -6.12 3.70
CA PRO A 375 13.15 -6.51 5.07
C PRO A 375 11.92 -5.80 5.61
N TRP A 376 11.67 -4.55 5.20
CA TRP A 376 10.49 -3.79 5.65
C TRP A 376 9.16 -4.33 5.09
N THR A 377 9.21 -5.26 4.14
CA THR A 377 8.02 -5.90 3.60
C THR A 377 7.61 -7.18 4.35
N GLU A 378 8.28 -7.51 5.44
CA GLU A 378 7.89 -8.63 6.32
C GLU A 378 6.51 -8.37 6.93
N SER A 379 6.25 -7.15 7.40
CA SER A 379 4.98 -6.76 8.00
C SER A 379 3.82 -6.70 7.00
N THR A 380 4.09 -6.51 5.70
CA THR A 380 3.08 -6.61 4.63
C THR A 380 2.92 -8.03 4.08
N LEU A 381 3.63 -9.01 4.66
CA LEU A 381 3.64 -10.43 4.28
C LEU A 381 4.20 -10.69 2.86
N GLU A 382 5.10 -9.84 2.39
CA GLU A 382 5.67 -9.93 1.03
C GLU A 382 7.13 -10.37 0.99
N GLN A 383 7.90 -10.16 2.07
CA GLN A 383 9.36 -10.33 2.07
C GLN A 383 9.80 -11.68 1.47
N LYS A 384 9.27 -12.79 1.99
CA LYS A 384 9.63 -14.15 1.51
C LYS A 384 9.26 -14.36 0.04
N ARG A 385 8.17 -13.77 -0.42
CA ARG A 385 7.69 -13.86 -1.80
C ARG A 385 8.57 -13.05 -2.76
N ILE A 386 8.97 -11.84 -2.34
CA ILE A 386 9.90 -11.00 -3.11
C ILE A 386 11.22 -11.73 -3.27
N GLN A 387 11.81 -12.23 -2.18
CA GLN A 387 13.07 -12.95 -2.24
C GLN A 387 12.97 -14.23 -3.08
N LYS A 388 11.88 -15.00 -2.93
CA LYS A 388 11.62 -16.16 -3.78
C LYS A 388 11.53 -15.79 -5.25
N ALA A 389 10.81 -14.71 -5.59
CA ALA A 389 10.67 -14.26 -6.98
C ALA A 389 12.03 -13.95 -7.61
N LEU A 390 12.89 -13.20 -6.90
CA LEU A 390 14.23 -12.87 -7.39
C LEU A 390 15.10 -14.10 -7.60
N LEU A 391 15.08 -15.05 -6.68
CA LEU A 391 15.87 -16.30 -6.80
C LEU A 391 15.37 -17.16 -7.97
N VAL A 392 14.05 -17.27 -8.16
CA VAL A 392 13.45 -18.04 -9.27
C VAL A 392 13.73 -17.37 -10.62
N SER A 393 13.76 -16.03 -10.68
CA SER A 393 14.10 -15.27 -11.90
C SER A 393 15.61 -15.29 -12.21
N GLY A 394 16.45 -15.92 -11.39
CA GLY A 394 17.89 -16.00 -11.61
C GLY A 394 18.67 -14.75 -11.20
N VAL A 395 18.06 -13.84 -10.45
CA VAL A 395 18.75 -12.65 -9.89
C VAL A 395 19.81 -13.12 -8.89
N ASN A 396 21.05 -12.63 -9.06
CA ASN A 396 22.13 -12.85 -8.10
C ASN A 396 21.97 -11.94 -6.88
N VAL A 397 21.57 -12.50 -5.74
CA VAL A 397 21.27 -11.75 -4.51
C VAL A 397 22.49 -11.75 -3.58
N ILE A 398 23.01 -10.55 -3.26
CA ILE A 398 24.14 -10.31 -2.36
C ILE A 398 23.67 -9.47 -1.16
N CYS A 399 23.43 -10.13 -0.03
CA CYS A 399 23.08 -9.49 1.23
C CYS A 399 24.33 -9.14 2.08
N ASN A 400 24.13 -8.30 3.11
CA ASN A 400 25.16 -7.90 4.09
C ASN A 400 26.34 -7.16 3.44
N LYS A 401 26.13 -6.49 2.30
CA LYS A 401 27.15 -5.72 1.60
C LYS A 401 26.65 -4.30 1.33
N THR A 402 27.52 -3.32 1.56
CA THR A 402 27.34 -1.93 1.15
C THR A 402 28.37 -1.56 0.09
N ILE A 403 28.08 -0.56 -0.74
CA ILE A 403 29.06 -0.02 -1.68
C ILE A 403 30.04 0.86 -0.90
N ASP A 404 31.31 0.53 -0.90
CA ASP A 404 32.37 1.35 -0.28
C ASP A 404 32.80 2.50 -1.20
N LYS A 405 33.23 2.17 -2.41
CA LYS A 405 33.60 3.11 -3.49
C LYS A 405 33.45 2.43 -4.85
N ALA A 406 33.57 3.23 -5.91
CA ALA A 406 33.64 2.75 -7.28
C ALA A 406 35.00 3.10 -7.90
N GLU A 407 35.58 2.16 -8.66
CA GLU A 407 36.88 2.35 -9.34
C GLU A 407 36.77 1.74 -10.76
N GLY A 408 36.80 2.62 -11.78
CA GLY A 408 36.56 2.20 -13.16
C GLY A 408 35.22 1.52 -13.32
N SER A 409 35.20 0.30 -13.85
CA SER A 409 33.97 -0.51 -14.02
C SER A 409 33.71 -1.46 -12.84
N ASN A 410 34.33 -1.26 -11.69
CA ASN A 410 34.18 -2.12 -10.52
C ASN A 410 33.54 -1.36 -9.35
N LEU A 411 32.69 -2.05 -8.61
CA LEU A 411 32.25 -1.68 -7.28
C LEU A 411 33.06 -2.41 -6.22
N ASN A 412 33.58 -1.67 -5.25
CA ASN A 412 34.14 -2.22 -4.04
C ASN A 412 32.99 -2.42 -3.04
N LEU A 413 32.64 -3.67 -2.78
CA LEU A 413 31.59 -4.03 -1.84
C LEU A 413 32.19 -4.36 -0.49
N LYS A 414 31.73 -3.70 0.56
CA LYS A 414 32.19 -3.88 1.94
C LYS A 414 31.17 -4.70 2.74
N CYS A 415 31.64 -5.76 3.37
CA CYS A 415 30.83 -6.54 4.31
C CYS A 415 30.48 -5.67 5.53
N VAL A 416 29.18 -5.60 5.88
CA VAL A 416 28.71 -4.76 7.01
C VAL A 416 29.20 -5.26 8.38
N PHE A 417 29.57 -6.52 8.48
CA PHE A 417 30.04 -7.13 9.73
C PHE A 417 31.56 -7.15 9.86
N THR A 418 32.27 -7.66 8.82
CA THR A 418 33.70 -7.91 8.87
C THR A 418 34.53 -6.74 8.32
N GLY A 419 33.92 -5.87 7.51
CA GLY A 419 34.63 -4.83 6.78
C GLY A 419 35.42 -5.34 5.56
N GLU A 420 35.37 -6.64 5.27
CA GLU A 420 36.06 -7.24 4.11
C GLU A 420 35.54 -6.66 2.80
N ILE A 421 36.48 -6.34 1.90
CA ILE A 421 36.20 -5.78 0.58
C ILE A 421 36.21 -6.87 -0.47
N SER A 422 35.19 -6.89 -1.32
CA SER A 422 35.11 -7.71 -2.53
C SER A 422 34.83 -6.83 -3.75
N LEU A 423 35.35 -7.23 -4.91
CA LEU A 423 35.18 -6.50 -6.17
C LEU A 423 34.04 -7.10 -6.98
N LEU A 424 33.22 -6.23 -7.57
CA LEU A 424 32.12 -6.61 -8.46
C LEU A 424 32.19 -5.79 -9.75
N LYS A 425 32.22 -6.48 -10.91
CA LYS A 425 32.09 -5.83 -12.23
C LYS A 425 30.63 -5.60 -12.55
N PHE A 426 30.33 -4.49 -13.20
CA PHE A 426 28.98 -4.12 -13.59
C PHE A 426 29.02 -3.19 -14.81
N SER A 427 27.85 -3.00 -15.43
CA SER A 427 27.67 -2.08 -16.56
C SER A 427 26.78 -0.89 -16.18
N SER A 428 25.74 -1.12 -15.40
CA SER A 428 24.81 -0.07 -14.93
C SER A 428 24.50 -0.29 -13.45
N LEU A 429 24.26 0.82 -12.73
CA LEU A 429 23.95 0.80 -11.30
C LEU A 429 22.64 1.56 -11.04
N VAL A 430 21.63 0.86 -10.57
CA VAL A 430 20.36 1.45 -10.14
C VAL A 430 20.42 1.72 -8.64
N MET A 431 20.25 2.99 -8.25
CA MET A 431 20.29 3.41 -6.86
C MET A 431 18.88 3.50 -6.29
N VAL A 432 18.54 2.61 -5.34
CA VAL A 432 17.29 2.65 -4.56
C VAL A 432 17.68 2.91 -3.11
N THR A 433 17.96 4.18 -2.78
CA THR A 433 18.55 4.56 -1.49
C THR A 433 17.65 5.53 -0.72
N GLU A 434 17.74 6.82 -1.04
CA GLU A 434 16.98 7.88 -0.39
C GLU A 434 16.38 8.82 -1.44
N ARG A 435 15.31 9.47 -1.11
CA ARG A 435 14.68 10.50 -1.94
C ARG A 435 14.86 11.86 -1.29
N ILE A 436 15.09 12.88 -2.10
CA ILE A 436 15.21 14.28 -1.68
C ILE A 436 13.89 14.98 -2.00
N PRO A 437 13.25 15.65 -1.04
CA PRO A 437 12.11 16.51 -1.28
C PRO A 437 12.38 17.59 -2.34
N ASN A 438 11.44 17.85 -3.23
CA ASN A 438 11.52 18.90 -4.23
C ASN A 438 11.00 20.22 -3.64
N THR A 439 11.84 20.95 -2.86
CA THR A 439 11.45 22.14 -2.09
C THR A 439 11.78 23.47 -2.77
N LYS A 440 12.47 23.47 -3.91
CA LYS A 440 12.98 24.70 -4.54
C LYS A 440 11.94 25.82 -4.67
N LEU A 441 10.74 25.50 -5.12
CA LEU A 441 9.67 26.49 -5.28
C LEU A 441 9.12 26.97 -3.93
N TYR A 442 9.06 26.08 -2.95
CA TYR A 442 8.68 26.41 -1.57
C TYR A 442 9.70 27.40 -0.97
N ASP A 443 10.98 27.12 -1.09
CA ASP A 443 12.06 27.96 -0.53
C ASP A 443 12.00 29.38 -1.14
N GLN A 444 11.75 29.50 -2.43
CA GLN A 444 11.58 30.78 -3.12
C GLN A 444 10.33 31.55 -2.64
N LEU A 445 9.22 30.85 -2.42
CA LEU A 445 7.97 31.46 -1.91
C LEU A 445 8.14 31.97 -0.48
N VAL A 446 8.76 31.19 0.39
CA VAL A 446 9.02 31.57 1.79
C VAL A 446 10.03 32.73 1.87
N GLU A 447 11.07 32.72 1.04
CA GLU A 447 12.03 33.83 0.97
C GLU A 447 11.35 35.13 0.52
N GLN A 448 10.47 35.07 -0.48
CA GLN A 448 9.69 36.21 -0.93
C GLN A 448 8.77 36.72 0.19
N GLU A 449 8.06 35.86 0.90
CA GLU A 449 7.16 36.21 1.98
C GLU A 449 7.90 36.93 3.12
N ASN A 450 9.07 36.44 3.50
CA ASN A 450 9.92 37.00 4.55
C ASN A 450 10.52 38.38 4.17
N THR A 451 10.62 38.71 2.88
CA THR A 451 11.18 39.97 2.40
C THR A 451 10.14 41.02 2.04
N THR A 452 8.86 40.64 2.00
CA THR A 452 7.75 41.54 1.63
C THR A 452 7.13 42.13 2.89
N GLU A 453 7.33 43.45 3.14
CA GLU A 453 6.82 44.12 4.32
C GLU A 453 5.31 44.49 4.24
N GLN A 454 4.68 44.35 3.08
CA GLN A 454 3.26 44.70 2.85
C GLN A 454 2.53 43.67 2.00
N GLY A 455 1.48 43.09 2.53
CA GLY A 455 0.59 42.13 1.85
C GLY A 455 -0.19 41.27 2.85
N GLU A 456 -1.20 40.56 2.36
CA GLU A 456 -1.81 39.48 3.14
C GLU A 456 -0.84 38.30 3.18
N ALA A 457 -0.59 37.77 4.37
CA ALA A 457 0.28 36.61 4.55
C ALA A 457 -0.23 35.40 3.74
N LYS A 458 0.66 34.79 2.97
CA LYS A 458 0.33 33.58 2.20
C LYS A 458 0.36 32.35 3.10
N HIS A 459 -0.61 31.46 2.93
CA HIS A 459 -0.54 30.11 3.47
C HIS A 459 0.25 29.26 2.50
N ILE A 460 1.47 28.87 2.85
CA ILE A 460 2.38 28.06 2.01
C ILE A 460 2.69 26.77 2.75
N GLN A 461 2.26 25.63 2.20
CA GLN A 461 2.42 24.33 2.86
C GLN A 461 2.99 23.29 1.90
N LEU A 462 4.06 22.59 2.33
CA LEU A 462 4.51 21.35 1.69
C LEU A 462 3.59 20.19 2.08
N ILE A 463 3.33 19.28 1.13
CA ILE A 463 2.54 18.08 1.37
C ILE A 463 3.11 16.85 0.65
N GLY A 464 2.89 15.67 1.22
CA GLY A 464 3.36 14.40 0.67
C GLY A 464 4.89 14.31 0.64
N ASP A 465 5.45 13.73 -0.41
CA ASP A 465 6.90 13.52 -0.55
C ASP A 465 7.70 14.84 -0.62
N ALA A 466 7.07 15.95 -0.93
CA ALA A 466 7.72 17.27 -0.87
C ALA A 466 7.96 17.74 0.57
N GLU A 467 7.18 17.27 1.53
CA GLU A 467 7.39 17.46 2.96
C GLU A 467 8.30 16.38 3.53
N SER A 468 7.94 15.12 3.30
CA SER A 468 8.68 13.95 3.80
C SER A 468 8.46 12.74 2.89
N PRO A 469 9.49 12.29 2.14
CA PRO A 469 9.37 11.12 1.29
C PRO A 469 8.97 9.87 2.06
N GLY A 470 7.87 9.24 1.66
CA GLY A 470 7.28 8.09 2.33
C GLY A 470 6.60 7.11 1.36
N LEU A 471 5.72 6.28 1.88
CA LEU A 471 4.86 5.42 1.09
C LEU A 471 3.75 6.22 0.40
N ILE A 472 3.09 5.62 -0.58
CA ILE A 472 1.90 6.23 -1.21
C ILE A 472 0.82 6.53 -0.16
N ALA A 473 0.69 5.67 0.85
CA ALA A 473 -0.23 5.88 1.97
C ALA A 473 0.06 7.17 2.75
N ASP A 474 1.34 7.46 3.00
CA ASP A 474 1.77 8.68 3.70
C ASP A 474 1.47 9.92 2.86
N ALA A 475 1.75 9.87 1.57
CA ALA A 475 1.44 10.96 0.65
C ALA A 475 -0.07 11.27 0.60
N VAL A 476 -0.93 10.24 0.51
CA VAL A 476 -2.40 10.39 0.56
C VAL A 476 -2.83 10.97 1.89
N PHE A 477 -2.29 10.46 3.01
CA PHE A 477 -2.62 10.95 4.34
C PHE A 477 -2.24 12.43 4.52
N LEU A 478 -1.04 12.84 4.12
CA LEU A 478 -0.58 14.22 4.22
C LEU A 478 -1.42 15.17 3.35
N GLY A 479 -1.82 14.77 2.15
CA GLY A 479 -2.74 15.54 1.32
C GLY A 479 -4.11 15.71 1.97
N HIS A 480 -4.65 14.65 2.58
CA HIS A 480 -5.90 14.69 3.33
C HIS A 480 -5.79 15.59 4.57
N LEU A 481 -4.72 15.40 5.35
CA LEU A 481 -4.45 16.20 6.56
C LEU A 481 -4.39 17.69 6.23
N ALA A 482 -3.65 18.09 5.20
CA ALA A 482 -3.54 19.47 4.77
C ALA A 482 -4.92 20.06 4.43
N ALA A 483 -5.72 19.36 3.64
CA ALA A 483 -7.05 19.81 3.28
C ALA A 483 -8.01 19.90 4.48
N GLN A 484 -7.95 18.96 5.42
CA GLN A 484 -8.82 18.94 6.60
C GLN A 484 -8.40 19.97 7.66
N SER A 485 -7.09 20.25 7.74
CA SER A 485 -6.54 21.24 8.70
C SER A 485 -6.58 22.68 8.18
N PHE A 486 -6.84 22.86 6.88
CA PHE A 486 -6.91 24.20 6.30
C PHE A 486 -7.97 25.05 6.98
N GLU A 487 -7.57 26.25 7.46
CA GLU A 487 -8.38 27.19 8.26
C GLU A 487 -8.86 26.65 9.63
N GLU A 488 -8.32 25.49 10.08
CA GLU A 488 -8.58 25.04 11.45
C GLU A 488 -7.65 25.74 12.44
N PRO A 489 -8.12 26.03 13.68
CA PRO A 489 -7.27 26.59 14.73
C PRO A 489 -6.12 25.64 15.05
N GLU A 490 -4.90 26.16 15.19
CA GLU A 490 -3.69 25.41 15.53
C GLU A 490 -3.89 24.53 16.78
N GLN A 491 -4.60 25.02 17.78
CA GLN A 491 -4.91 24.29 19.02
C GLN A 491 -5.70 23.00 18.76
N GLU A 492 -6.65 23.00 17.81
CA GLU A 492 -7.45 21.82 17.49
C GLU A 492 -6.60 20.79 16.71
N ILE A 493 -5.72 21.27 15.82
CA ILE A 493 -4.78 20.40 15.09
C ILE A 493 -3.83 19.73 16.07
N GLN A 494 -3.19 20.48 16.98
CA GLN A 494 -2.26 19.98 17.97
C GLN A 494 -2.92 19.04 18.97
N LYS A 495 -4.11 19.35 19.43
CA LYS A 495 -4.88 18.47 20.33
C LYS A 495 -5.06 17.08 19.73
N ALA A 496 -5.43 16.99 18.47
CA ALA A 496 -5.60 15.72 17.79
C ALA A 496 -4.29 14.94 17.65
N MET A 497 -3.14 15.59 17.47
CA MET A 497 -1.84 14.94 17.38
C MET A 497 -1.45 14.19 18.65
N PHE A 498 -1.82 14.70 19.81
CA PHE A 498 -1.44 14.15 21.12
C PHE A 498 -2.55 13.32 21.79
N MET A 499 -3.73 13.23 21.19
CA MET A 499 -4.78 12.35 21.68
C MET A 499 -4.35 10.90 21.64
N ARG A 500 -4.58 10.20 22.75
CA ARG A 500 -4.38 8.76 22.86
C ARG A 500 -5.68 8.09 23.30
N GLU A 501 -5.95 6.91 22.75
CA GLU A 501 -7.06 6.11 23.19
C GLU A 501 -6.84 5.70 24.65
N MET A 502 -7.80 6.06 25.51
CA MET A 502 -7.83 5.64 26.90
C MET A 502 -8.80 4.47 27.03
N PRO A 503 -8.33 3.24 27.34
CA PRO A 503 -9.24 2.14 27.61
C PRO A 503 -10.22 2.53 28.70
N SER A 504 -11.51 2.50 28.45
CA SER A 504 -12.50 2.66 29.51
C SER A 504 -12.49 1.39 30.36
N LEU A 505 -11.85 1.44 31.50
CA LEU A 505 -12.00 0.44 32.54
C LEU A 505 -13.41 0.60 33.13
N LYS A 506 -14.41 -0.01 32.49
CA LYS A 506 -15.74 -0.21 33.04
C LYS A 506 -15.89 -1.65 33.46
#